data_9c290913e39c982f5d49fd5ab9185c51
#
_entry.id   9c290913e39c982f5d49fd5ab9185c51
#
_cell.length_a   1.000
_cell.length_b   1.000
_cell.length_c   1.000
_cell.angle_alpha   90.00
_cell.angle_beta   90.00
_cell.angle_gamma   90.00
#
_symmetry.space_group_name_H-M   'P 1'
#
loop_
_entity.id
_entity.type
_entity.pdbx_description
1 polymer ?
#
loop_
_entity_poly.entity_id
_entity_poly.type
_entity_poly.pdbx_seq_one_letter_code
_entity_poly.pdbx_strand_id
1 'polypeptide(L)'
;MNAPFNVPLFSWYYEYTGDLNFLRYRAYPYIRLCGDFYEDYMQKETYGKSYRYTITTGGHEDSWDLNPPSDLAFVKQTFGLLVRYSKLLGVDQKRRKKWNDILSHLPEYKVIMPTKTPNQGLPVYAKNEAGWDLPSHAIQLHAAYPCEILNLHSDSTALQIARNTLYYYEVSQKGFTNTMNELGLSAFVMGARIRFDPDLLLENMKTLIKTAGTNFLIIDGHHCTEKTAVIETVNSMMLQTVEGVIYLFPCWTQTPAAFTRLRAKGAFLVSADYDGTSVGGLKIFSEKGGIC
;
A
#
# COMPACT_ATOMS: atom_id res chain seq x y z
N MET A 1 -9.24 -12.93 1.42
CA MET A 1 -9.62 -12.50 2.79
C MET A 1 -10.08 -11.05 2.79
N ASN A 2 -11.38 -10.78 2.95
CA ASN A 2 -11.89 -9.40 2.79
C ASN A 2 -11.78 -8.54 4.07
N ALA A 3 -11.83 -9.16 5.27
CA ALA A 3 -11.77 -8.40 6.51
C ALA A 3 -10.48 -7.58 6.69
N PRO A 4 -9.28 -8.10 6.44
CA PRO A 4 -8.05 -7.32 6.57
C PRO A 4 -7.94 -6.13 5.61
N PHE A 5 -8.65 -6.12 4.48
CA PHE A 5 -8.71 -4.95 3.58
C PHE A 5 -9.27 -3.69 4.25
N ASN A 6 -10.06 -3.84 5.30
CA ASN A 6 -10.58 -2.70 6.04
C ASN A 6 -9.62 -2.18 7.11
N VAL A 7 -8.58 -2.96 7.48
CA VAL A 7 -7.60 -2.55 8.50
C VAL A 7 -6.92 -1.22 8.15
N PRO A 8 -6.45 -0.97 6.91
CA PRO A 8 -5.92 0.32 6.52
C PRO A 8 -6.90 1.47 6.74
N LEU A 9 -8.17 1.32 6.36
CA LEU A 9 -9.18 2.38 6.48
C LEU A 9 -9.39 2.82 7.93
N PHE A 10 -9.50 1.85 8.84
CA PHE A 10 -9.61 2.13 10.28
C PHE A 10 -8.35 2.79 10.84
N SER A 11 -7.17 2.35 10.39
CA SER A 11 -5.89 2.95 10.77
C SER A 11 -5.78 4.39 10.26
N TRP A 12 -6.05 4.61 8.98
CA TRP A 12 -5.96 5.93 8.36
C TRP A 12 -6.87 6.95 9.00
N TYR A 13 -8.11 6.59 9.33
CA TYR A 13 -8.99 7.54 10.02
C TYR A 13 -8.32 8.09 11.27
N TYR A 14 -7.78 7.21 12.12
CA TYR A 14 -7.05 7.64 13.31
C TYR A 14 -5.79 8.44 12.97
N GLU A 15 -4.98 7.94 12.06
CA GLU A 15 -3.70 8.57 11.70
C GLU A 15 -3.86 9.97 11.13
N TYR A 16 -4.92 10.20 10.35
CA TYR A 16 -5.22 11.50 9.74
C TYR A 16 -6.02 12.45 10.64
N THR A 17 -6.69 11.97 11.68
CA THR A 17 -7.54 12.79 12.55
C THR A 17 -7.02 12.93 13.98
N GLY A 18 -6.19 12.00 14.44
CA GLY A 18 -5.77 11.91 15.84
C GLY A 18 -6.91 11.61 16.80
N ASP A 19 -8.01 10.97 16.34
CA ASP A 19 -9.16 10.64 17.17
C ASP A 19 -8.90 9.37 18.01
N LEU A 20 -8.43 9.56 19.24
CA LEU A 20 -8.15 8.47 20.17
C LEU A 20 -9.41 7.70 20.61
N ASN A 21 -10.59 8.34 20.61
CA ASN A 21 -11.83 7.65 20.93
C ASN A 21 -12.22 6.69 19.80
N PHE A 22 -12.11 7.14 18.56
CA PHE A 22 -12.31 6.25 17.41
C PHE A 22 -11.29 5.10 17.43
N LEU A 23 -10.01 5.41 17.67
CA LEU A 23 -8.99 4.36 17.77
C LEU A 23 -9.36 3.33 18.84
N ARG A 24 -9.71 3.78 20.06
CA ARG A 24 -10.00 2.91 21.21
C ARG A 24 -11.24 2.07 21.03
N TYR A 25 -12.32 2.66 20.53
CA TYR A 25 -13.64 2.04 20.56
C TYR A 25 -14.11 1.48 19.22
N ARG A 26 -13.39 1.78 18.11
CA ARG A 26 -13.74 1.31 16.77
C ARG A 26 -12.58 0.62 16.08
N ALA A 27 -11.47 1.32 15.82
CA ALA A 27 -10.37 0.79 15.03
C ALA A 27 -9.66 -0.37 15.74
N TYR A 28 -9.21 -0.17 16.97
CA TYR A 28 -8.45 -1.19 17.69
C TYR A 28 -9.21 -2.51 17.90
N PRO A 29 -10.48 -2.51 18.31
CA PRO A 29 -11.25 -3.77 18.42
C PRO A 29 -11.37 -4.51 17.10
N TYR A 30 -11.57 -3.80 15.99
CA TYR A 30 -11.65 -4.41 14.66
C TYR A 30 -10.31 -5.02 14.24
N ILE A 31 -9.22 -4.24 14.34
CA ILE A 31 -7.87 -4.70 13.99
C ILE A 31 -7.48 -5.90 14.86
N ARG A 32 -7.88 -5.89 16.14
CA ARG A 32 -7.64 -6.99 17.07
C ARG A 32 -8.35 -8.28 16.64
N LEU A 33 -9.61 -8.22 16.20
CA LEU A 33 -10.32 -9.38 15.66
C LEU A 33 -9.63 -9.95 14.42
N CYS A 34 -9.11 -9.11 13.54
CA CYS A 34 -8.30 -9.56 12.41
C CYS A 34 -7.00 -10.25 12.87
N GLY A 35 -6.37 -9.71 13.91
CA GLY A 35 -5.19 -10.35 14.52
C GLY A 35 -5.50 -11.68 15.19
N ASP A 36 -6.63 -11.78 15.91
CA ASP A 36 -7.10 -13.04 16.53
C ASP A 36 -7.30 -14.11 15.45
N PHE A 37 -7.93 -13.74 14.34
CA PHE A 37 -8.08 -14.63 13.19
C PHE A 37 -6.73 -15.11 12.63
N TYR A 38 -5.78 -14.22 12.42
CA TYR A 38 -4.47 -14.61 11.93
C TYR A 38 -3.69 -15.48 12.91
N GLU A 39 -3.80 -15.22 14.22
CA GLU A 39 -3.16 -16.06 15.24
C GLU A 39 -3.66 -17.51 15.22
N ASP A 40 -4.94 -17.72 14.88
CA ASP A 40 -5.56 -19.04 14.80
C ASP A 40 -5.35 -19.70 13.43
N TYR A 41 -5.33 -18.91 12.37
CA TYR A 41 -5.30 -19.42 10.99
C TYR A 41 -3.89 -19.76 10.50
N MET A 42 -2.89 -18.96 10.88
CA MET A 42 -1.51 -19.16 10.43
C MET A 42 -0.92 -20.43 11.00
N GLN A 43 -0.13 -21.13 10.18
CA GLN A 43 0.56 -22.34 10.58
C GLN A 43 1.99 -22.02 11.02
N LYS A 44 2.43 -22.66 12.10
CA LYS A 44 3.81 -22.62 12.54
C LYS A 44 4.53 -23.87 12.07
N GLU A 45 5.53 -23.71 11.25
CA GLU A 45 6.30 -24.83 10.70
C GLU A 45 7.81 -24.70 10.96
N THR A 46 8.50 -25.84 11.01
CA THR A 46 9.98 -25.85 11.12
C THR A 46 10.59 -25.30 9.84
N TYR A 47 11.55 -24.38 9.97
CA TYR A 47 12.27 -23.78 8.86
C TYR A 47 13.77 -23.69 9.18
N GLY A 48 14.56 -24.52 8.53
CA GLY A 48 15.97 -24.65 8.85
C GLY A 48 16.20 -25.07 10.31
N LYS A 49 16.95 -24.25 11.05
CA LYS A 49 17.20 -24.45 12.51
C LYS A 49 16.23 -23.71 13.42
N SER A 50 15.19 -23.08 12.84
CA SER A 50 14.20 -22.26 13.53
C SER A 50 12.79 -22.68 13.08
N TYR A 51 11.87 -21.73 13.04
CA TYR A 51 10.52 -21.89 12.54
C TYR A 51 10.09 -20.60 11.81
N ARG A 52 9.00 -20.71 11.08
CA ARG A 52 8.31 -19.57 10.48
C ARG A 52 6.80 -19.71 10.60
N TYR A 53 6.10 -18.62 10.45
CA TYR A 53 4.64 -18.60 10.33
C TYR A 53 4.27 -18.51 8.86
N THR A 54 3.43 -19.43 8.40
CA THR A 54 2.98 -19.48 7.01
C THR A 54 1.48 -19.28 6.93
N ILE A 55 1.02 -18.81 5.78
CA ILE A 55 -0.39 -18.62 5.49
C ILE A 55 -0.69 -19.20 4.10
N THR A 56 -1.75 -19.99 4.01
CA THR A 56 -2.26 -20.49 2.72
C THR A 56 -3.60 -19.87 2.47
N THR A 57 -3.71 -19.09 1.41
CA THR A 57 -4.93 -18.34 1.10
C THR A 57 -5.13 -18.24 -0.40
N GLY A 58 -6.35 -17.86 -0.79
CA GLY A 58 -6.59 -17.34 -2.12
C GLY A 58 -6.03 -15.94 -2.24
N GLY A 59 -4.76 -15.79 -2.52
CA GLY A 59 -4.12 -14.48 -2.76
C GLY A 59 -4.73 -13.74 -3.96
N HIS A 60 -5.43 -14.45 -4.81
CA HIS A 60 -6.28 -13.98 -5.89
C HIS A 60 -7.52 -14.90 -5.96
N GLU A 61 -8.61 -14.44 -6.58
CA GLU A 61 -9.82 -15.25 -6.82
C GLU A 61 -9.45 -16.61 -7.41
N ASP A 62 -10.13 -17.65 -6.94
CA ASP A 62 -9.98 -19.03 -7.41
C ASP A 62 -8.58 -19.66 -7.25
N SER A 63 -7.73 -19.11 -6.39
CA SER A 63 -6.41 -19.67 -6.11
C SER A 63 -6.20 -20.02 -4.62
N TRP A 64 -5.36 -21.01 -4.36
CA TRP A 64 -4.83 -21.33 -3.04
C TRP A 64 -3.31 -21.30 -3.11
N ASP A 65 -2.74 -20.25 -2.53
CA ASP A 65 -1.32 -19.95 -2.62
C ASP A 65 -0.66 -19.99 -1.24
N LEU A 66 0.54 -20.53 -1.16
CA LEU A 66 1.36 -20.47 0.05
C LEU A 66 2.08 -19.11 0.08
N ASN A 67 1.92 -18.40 1.19
CA ASN A 67 2.60 -17.14 1.47
C ASN A 67 2.50 -16.09 0.34
N PRO A 68 1.30 -15.79 -0.17
CA PRO A 68 1.17 -14.75 -1.18
C PRO A 68 1.55 -13.39 -0.58
N PRO A 69 2.37 -12.57 -1.28
CA PRO A 69 2.83 -11.27 -0.79
C PRO A 69 1.70 -10.33 -0.36
N SER A 70 0.54 -10.39 -1.03
CA SER A 70 -0.64 -9.62 -0.66
C SER A 70 -1.08 -9.90 0.77
N ASP A 71 -1.25 -11.19 1.11
CA ASP A 71 -1.71 -11.56 2.46
C ASP A 71 -0.63 -11.36 3.51
N LEU A 72 0.62 -11.64 3.19
CA LEU A 72 1.75 -11.33 4.08
C LEU A 72 1.81 -9.83 4.40
N ALA A 73 1.48 -8.96 3.44
CA ALA A 73 1.42 -7.52 3.68
C ALA A 73 0.33 -7.16 4.69
N PHE A 74 -0.88 -7.71 4.55
CA PHE A 74 -1.96 -7.50 5.52
C PHE A 74 -1.65 -8.08 6.90
N VAL A 75 -0.99 -9.24 6.97
CA VAL A 75 -0.51 -9.82 8.23
C VAL A 75 0.50 -8.89 8.90
N LYS A 76 1.52 -8.44 8.16
CA LYS A 76 2.54 -7.50 8.66
C LYS A 76 1.90 -6.20 9.17
N GLN A 77 0.98 -5.62 8.39
CA GLN A 77 0.27 -4.41 8.77
C GLN A 77 -0.56 -4.63 10.04
N THR A 78 -1.38 -5.67 10.08
CA THR A 78 -2.28 -5.95 11.21
C THR A 78 -1.50 -6.08 12.51
N PHE A 79 -0.47 -6.93 12.56
CA PHE A 79 0.32 -7.10 13.78
C PHE A 79 1.19 -5.90 14.11
N GLY A 80 1.73 -5.19 13.12
CA GLY A 80 2.43 -3.92 13.32
C GLY A 80 1.55 -2.86 14.00
N LEU A 81 0.32 -2.71 13.50
CA LEU A 81 -0.68 -1.81 14.10
C LEU A 81 -1.09 -2.26 15.50
N LEU A 82 -1.29 -3.56 15.74
CA LEU A 82 -1.61 -4.08 17.07
C LEU A 82 -0.49 -3.79 18.07
N VAL A 83 0.77 -4.00 17.70
CA VAL A 83 1.90 -3.67 18.57
C VAL A 83 1.92 -2.17 18.88
N ARG A 84 1.77 -1.32 17.86
CA ARG A 84 1.80 0.15 17.98
C ARG A 84 0.63 0.67 18.81
N TYR A 85 -0.59 0.30 18.47
CA TYR A 85 -1.79 0.83 19.10
C TYR A 85 -2.03 0.26 20.50
N SER A 86 -1.65 -1.00 20.76
CA SER A 86 -1.72 -1.53 22.12
C SER A 86 -0.79 -0.80 23.09
N LYS A 87 0.38 -0.34 22.61
CA LYS A 87 1.29 0.52 23.41
C LYS A 87 0.63 1.87 23.69
N LEU A 88 0.10 2.50 22.65
CA LEU A 88 -0.54 3.81 22.74
C LEU A 88 -1.76 3.80 23.68
N LEU A 89 -2.58 2.76 23.60
CA LEU A 89 -3.81 2.62 24.38
C LEU A 89 -3.59 2.01 25.79
N GLY A 90 -2.38 1.48 26.06
CA GLY A 90 -2.05 0.82 27.34
C GLY A 90 -2.74 -0.55 27.53
N VAL A 91 -3.08 -1.24 26.43
CA VAL A 91 -3.83 -2.53 26.45
C VAL A 91 -3.00 -3.69 25.91
N ASP A 92 -3.47 -4.91 26.09
CA ASP A 92 -2.95 -6.17 25.50
C ASP A 92 -1.40 -6.35 25.63
N GLN A 93 -0.81 -5.84 26.71
CA GLN A 93 0.65 -5.86 26.91
C GLN A 93 1.25 -7.27 26.79
N LYS A 94 0.56 -8.28 27.33
CA LYS A 94 1.03 -9.68 27.33
C LYS A 94 1.06 -10.27 25.92
N ARG A 95 0.18 -9.82 25.03
CA ARG A 95 0.07 -10.34 23.65
C ARG A 95 1.16 -9.82 22.72
N ARG A 96 1.78 -8.66 23.02
CA ARG A 96 2.80 -8.04 22.17
C ARG A 96 3.98 -8.97 21.89
N LYS A 97 4.34 -9.86 22.86
CA LYS A 97 5.40 -10.84 22.67
C LYS A 97 5.07 -11.79 21.50
N LYS A 98 3.84 -12.32 21.47
CA LYS A 98 3.37 -13.20 20.39
C LYS A 98 3.31 -12.47 19.05
N TRP A 99 2.80 -11.24 19.02
CA TRP A 99 2.71 -10.45 17.79
C TRP A 99 4.10 -10.12 17.21
N ASN A 100 5.05 -9.74 18.05
CA ASN A 100 6.43 -9.54 17.60
C ASN A 100 7.09 -10.83 17.15
N ASP A 101 6.79 -11.96 17.80
CA ASP A 101 7.26 -13.27 17.37
C ASP A 101 6.75 -13.63 15.97
N ILE A 102 5.47 -13.42 15.71
CA ILE A 102 4.90 -13.61 14.36
C ILE A 102 5.61 -12.72 13.35
N LEU A 103 5.69 -11.41 13.62
CA LEU A 103 6.32 -10.44 12.71
C LEU A 103 7.77 -10.80 12.36
N SER A 104 8.54 -11.29 13.33
CA SER A 104 9.95 -11.65 13.14
C SER A 104 10.18 -12.99 12.44
N HIS A 105 9.13 -13.81 12.30
CA HIS A 105 9.21 -15.12 11.67
C HIS A 105 8.29 -15.26 10.44
N LEU A 106 7.81 -14.16 9.88
CA LEU A 106 7.13 -14.18 8.59
C LEU A 106 8.13 -14.41 7.46
N PRO A 107 7.76 -15.15 6.42
CA PRO A 107 8.61 -15.31 5.25
C PRO A 107 8.79 -13.98 4.51
N GLU A 108 9.93 -13.85 3.83
CA GLU A 108 10.16 -12.76 2.89
C GLU A 108 9.33 -12.95 1.61
N TYR A 109 9.05 -11.84 0.93
CA TYR A 109 8.37 -11.91 -0.37
C TYR A 109 9.25 -12.62 -1.40
N LYS A 110 8.70 -13.62 -2.06
CA LYS A 110 9.41 -14.35 -3.10
C LYS A 110 9.73 -13.43 -4.27
N VAL A 111 11.00 -13.43 -4.66
CA VAL A 111 11.50 -12.73 -5.85
C VAL A 111 11.81 -13.75 -6.93
N ILE A 112 11.42 -13.46 -8.15
CA ILE A 112 11.73 -14.25 -9.35
C ILE A 112 12.38 -13.38 -10.41
N MET A 113 13.03 -14.02 -11.37
CA MET A 113 13.57 -13.39 -12.57
C MET A 113 12.80 -13.89 -13.79
N PRO A 114 11.85 -13.14 -14.33
CA PRO A 114 11.11 -13.53 -15.53
C PRO A 114 12.07 -13.82 -16.69
N THR A 115 11.74 -14.87 -17.46
CA THR A 115 12.52 -15.25 -18.63
C THR A 115 12.01 -14.62 -19.93
N LYS A 116 10.88 -13.91 -19.83
CA LYS A 116 10.20 -13.27 -20.97
C LYS A 116 10.12 -11.76 -20.78
N THR A 117 10.03 -11.02 -21.88
CA THR A 117 9.71 -9.59 -21.88
C THR A 117 8.32 -9.34 -21.25
N PRO A 118 8.09 -8.13 -20.65
CA PRO A 118 8.99 -6.97 -20.66
C PRO A 118 10.13 -7.04 -19.64
N ASN A 119 10.05 -7.88 -18.60
CA ASN A 119 10.97 -7.87 -17.46
C ASN A 119 12.03 -8.99 -17.53
N GLN A 120 12.43 -9.42 -18.73
CA GLN A 120 13.44 -10.47 -18.84
C GLN A 120 14.72 -10.09 -18.07
N GLY A 121 15.07 -10.94 -17.08
CA GLY A 121 16.27 -10.73 -16.27
C GLY A 121 16.18 -9.64 -15.20
N LEU A 122 15.03 -9.00 -15.01
CA LEU A 122 14.80 -8.05 -13.92
C LEU A 122 14.09 -8.75 -12.74
N PRO A 123 14.55 -8.55 -11.48
CA PRO A 123 13.88 -9.14 -10.34
C PRO A 123 12.50 -8.51 -10.12
N VAL A 124 11.49 -9.35 -9.92
CA VAL A 124 10.10 -8.96 -9.60
C VAL A 124 9.56 -9.79 -8.44
N TYR A 125 8.56 -9.27 -7.73
CA TYR A 125 7.84 -10.04 -6.74
C TYR A 125 6.93 -11.07 -7.41
N ALA A 126 7.03 -12.33 -6.99
CA ALA A 126 6.19 -13.42 -7.45
C ALA A 126 4.79 -13.34 -6.80
N LYS A 127 3.84 -14.07 -7.37
CA LYS A 127 2.49 -14.23 -6.82
C LYS A 127 2.46 -14.96 -5.48
N ASN A 128 3.36 -15.93 -5.29
CA ASN A 128 3.40 -16.82 -4.13
C ASN A 128 4.82 -17.36 -3.89
N GLU A 129 4.99 -18.15 -2.83
CA GLU A 129 6.30 -18.72 -2.47
C GLU A 129 6.84 -19.74 -3.51
N ALA A 130 5.98 -20.40 -4.26
CA ALA A 130 6.41 -21.32 -5.33
C ALA A 130 7.07 -20.59 -6.51
N GLY A 131 6.96 -19.27 -6.58
CA GLY A 131 7.54 -18.46 -7.64
C GLY A 131 6.75 -18.51 -8.94
N TRP A 132 5.45 -18.72 -8.85
CA TRP A 132 4.57 -18.77 -10.00
C TRP A 132 4.38 -17.38 -10.63
N ASP A 133 3.95 -17.42 -11.88
CA ASP A 133 3.79 -16.25 -12.75
C ASP A 133 3.01 -15.10 -12.11
N LEU A 134 3.22 -13.94 -12.67
CA LEU A 134 2.58 -12.71 -12.27
C LEU A 134 1.07 -12.83 -12.52
N PRO A 135 0.23 -12.55 -11.54
CA PRO A 135 -1.21 -12.54 -11.72
C PRO A 135 -1.64 -11.44 -12.68
N SER A 136 -2.91 -11.45 -13.09
CA SER A 136 -3.48 -10.39 -13.92
C SER A 136 -3.48 -9.00 -13.27
N HIS A 137 -3.31 -8.95 -11.94
CA HIS A 137 -3.33 -7.72 -11.14
C HIS A 137 -2.06 -7.57 -10.31
N ALA A 138 -1.67 -6.33 -9.99
CA ALA A 138 -0.48 -6.03 -9.20
C ALA A 138 -0.66 -6.29 -7.68
N ILE A 139 -1.42 -7.32 -7.29
CA ILE A 139 -1.78 -7.61 -5.89
C ILE A 139 -0.57 -7.83 -4.98
N GLN A 140 0.54 -8.34 -5.50
CA GLN A 140 1.78 -8.49 -4.75
C GLN A 140 2.38 -7.15 -4.31
N LEU A 141 1.88 -6.03 -4.83
CA LEU A 141 2.24 -4.67 -4.41
C LEU A 141 1.28 -4.09 -3.36
N HIS A 142 0.35 -4.89 -2.79
CA HIS A 142 -0.45 -4.46 -1.63
C HIS A 142 0.42 -4.03 -0.45
N ALA A 143 1.67 -4.49 -0.38
CA ALA A 143 2.64 -3.97 0.58
C ALA A 143 2.90 -2.46 0.43
N ALA A 144 2.80 -1.91 -0.80
CA ALA A 144 2.93 -0.47 -1.04
C ALA A 144 1.59 0.27 -0.80
N TYR A 145 0.50 -0.28 -1.32
CA TYR A 145 -0.85 0.25 -1.11
C TYR A 145 -1.86 -0.91 -1.16
N PRO A 146 -2.75 -1.05 -0.14
CA PRO A 146 -3.02 -0.10 0.95
C PRO A 146 -2.21 -0.31 2.24
N CYS A 147 -1.31 -1.32 2.32
CA CYS A 147 -0.69 -1.69 3.60
C CYS A 147 0.44 -0.76 4.06
N GLU A 148 1.05 0.03 3.18
CA GLU A 148 2.14 0.97 3.48
C GLU A 148 3.37 0.34 4.17
N ILE A 149 3.54 -0.99 4.03
CA ILE A 149 4.69 -1.74 4.55
C ILE A 149 5.93 -1.49 3.67
N LEU A 150 5.72 -1.40 2.36
CA LEU A 150 6.72 -0.96 1.40
C LEU A 150 6.50 0.52 1.12
N ASN A 151 7.44 1.36 1.54
CA ASN A 151 7.30 2.81 1.51
C ASN A 151 8.64 3.48 1.23
N LEU A 152 8.68 4.81 1.26
CA LEU A 152 9.88 5.60 0.91
C LEU A 152 11.09 5.38 1.82
N HIS A 153 10.91 4.77 3.00
CA HIS A 153 11.99 4.37 3.89
C HIS A 153 12.45 2.92 3.70
N SER A 154 11.78 2.17 2.83
CA SER A 154 12.16 0.80 2.54
C SER A 154 13.51 0.74 1.80
N ASP A 155 14.17 -0.42 1.91
CA ASP A 155 15.42 -0.68 1.21
C ASP A 155 15.31 -0.39 -0.29
N SER A 156 16.34 0.20 -0.86
CA SER A 156 16.37 0.63 -2.27
C SER A 156 16.18 -0.54 -3.24
N THR A 157 16.70 -1.72 -2.88
CA THR A 157 16.53 -2.94 -3.68
C THR A 157 15.07 -3.40 -3.67
N ALA A 158 14.43 -3.39 -2.50
CA ALA A 158 13.01 -3.73 -2.38
C ALA A 158 12.12 -2.78 -3.19
N LEU A 159 12.38 -1.47 -3.14
CA LEU A 159 11.70 -0.47 -3.97
C LEU A 159 11.96 -0.68 -5.46
N GLN A 160 13.19 -1.04 -5.85
CA GLN A 160 13.49 -1.33 -7.26
C GLN A 160 12.75 -2.57 -7.76
N ILE A 161 12.70 -3.64 -6.95
CA ILE A 161 11.93 -4.86 -7.27
C ILE A 161 10.45 -4.50 -7.44
N ALA A 162 9.91 -3.65 -6.57
CA ALA A 162 8.52 -3.20 -6.68
C ALA A 162 8.27 -2.39 -7.97
N ARG A 163 9.19 -1.48 -8.33
CA ARG A 163 9.10 -0.73 -9.59
C ARG A 163 9.19 -1.65 -10.81
N ASN A 164 10.09 -2.63 -10.79
CA ASN A 164 10.18 -3.62 -11.85
C ASN A 164 8.86 -4.43 -11.96
N THR A 165 8.29 -4.82 -10.81
CA THR A 165 7.01 -5.53 -10.77
C THR A 165 5.90 -4.68 -11.39
N LEU A 166 5.82 -3.40 -11.03
CA LEU A 166 4.81 -2.49 -11.56
C LEU A 166 5.02 -2.24 -13.07
N TYR A 167 6.27 -2.12 -13.52
CA TYR A 167 6.61 -1.98 -14.94
C TYR A 167 6.09 -3.14 -15.78
N TYR A 168 6.11 -4.36 -15.26
CA TYR A 168 5.50 -5.49 -15.96
C TYR A 168 4.00 -5.25 -16.23
N TYR A 169 3.27 -4.74 -15.25
CA TYR A 169 1.85 -4.45 -15.41
C TYR A 169 1.60 -3.24 -16.31
N GLU A 170 2.45 -2.23 -16.21
CA GLU A 170 2.37 -1.06 -17.08
C GLU A 170 2.43 -1.48 -18.56
N VAL A 171 3.42 -2.28 -18.93
CA VAL A 171 3.59 -2.73 -20.32
C VAL A 171 2.52 -3.76 -20.72
N SER A 172 2.25 -4.78 -19.88
CA SER A 172 1.31 -5.86 -20.21
C SER A 172 -0.13 -5.37 -20.27
N GLN A 173 -0.48 -4.33 -19.54
CA GLN A 173 -1.81 -3.73 -19.46
C GLN A 173 -1.90 -2.40 -20.21
N LYS A 174 -0.99 -2.12 -21.12
CA LYS A 174 -0.99 -0.93 -21.98
C LYS A 174 -1.19 0.37 -21.17
N GLY A 175 -0.32 0.61 -20.22
CA GLY A 175 -0.38 1.79 -19.38
C GLY A 175 -1.47 1.71 -18.29
N PHE A 176 -1.77 0.53 -17.77
CA PHE A 176 -2.85 0.29 -16.81
C PHE A 176 -4.25 0.63 -17.32
N THR A 177 -4.40 0.72 -18.64
CA THR A 177 -5.68 1.08 -19.28
C THR A 177 -6.53 -0.13 -19.62
N ASN A 178 -6.09 -1.33 -19.30
CA ASN A 178 -6.90 -2.52 -19.43
C ASN A 178 -8.00 -2.50 -18.35
N THR A 179 -9.15 -2.00 -18.75
CA THR A 179 -10.28 -1.72 -17.87
C THR A 179 -10.98 -2.96 -17.33
N MET A 180 -10.65 -4.13 -17.83
CA MET A 180 -11.18 -5.39 -17.29
C MET A 180 -10.57 -5.77 -15.93
N ASN A 181 -9.61 -4.98 -15.44
CA ASN A 181 -8.86 -5.25 -14.22
C ASN A 181 -9.28 -4.32 -13.10
N GLU A 182 -9.83 -4.90 -12.06
CA GLU A 182 -10.30 -4.26 -10.83
C GLU A 182 -9.27 -3.35 -10.18
N LEU A 183 -7.99 -3.64 -10.38
CA LEU A 183 -6.87 -2.97 -9.75
C LEU A 183 -6.12 -2.00 -10.67
N GLY A 184 -6.62 -1.73 -11.87
CA GLY A 184 -5.96 -0.80 -12.79
C GLY A 184 -5.62 0.54 -12.13
N LEU A 185 -6.56 1.14 -11.41
CA LEU A 185 -6.34 2.41 -10.71
C LEU A 185 -5.53 2.27 -9.42
N SER A 186 -5.57 1.12 -8.75
CA SER A 186 -4.70 0.88 -7.58
C SER A 186 -3.24 0.84 -7.98
N ALA A 187 -2.91 0.38 -9.19
CA ALA A 187 -1.57 0.40 -9.73
C ALA A 187 -0.99 1.82 -9.77
N PHE A 188 -1.79 2.83 -10.08
CA PHE A 188 -1.35 4.23 -10.06
C PHE A 188 -0.99 4.69 -8.65
N VAL A 189 -1.80 4.36 -7.64
CA VAL A 189 -1.49 4.69 -6.24
C VAL A 189 -0.23 3.95 -5.79
N MET A 190 -0.11 2.66 -6.11
CA MET A 190 1.10 1.88 -5.82
C MET A 190 2.33 2.53 -6.45
N GLY A 191 2.22 2.95 -7.72
CA GLY A 191 3.29 3.67 -8.43
C GLY A 191 3.71 4.95 -7.72
N ALA A 192 2.76 5.77 -7.32
CA ALA A 192 3.04 6.99 -6.57
C ALA A 192 3.76 6.71 -5.25
N ARG A 193 3.36 5.64 -4.53
CA ARG A 193 3.93 5.26 -3.23
C ARG A 193 5.36 4.71 -3.31
N ILE A 194 5.76 4.11 -4.44
CA ILE A 194 7.11 3.56 -4.64
C ILE A 194 8.00 4.43 -5.52
N ARG A 195 7.58 5.65 -5.86
CA ARG A 195 8.29 6.54 -6.81
C ARG A 195 8.55 5.86 -8.15
N PHE A 196 7.50 5.32 -8.76
CA PHE A 196 7.54 4.92 -10.16
C PHE A 196 7.67 6.16 -11.05
N ASP A 197 7.87 5.99 -12.35
CA ASP A 197 8.00 7.12 -13.28
C ASP A 197 6.76 8.05 -13.22
N PRO A 198 6.87 9.29 -12.73
CA PRO A 198 5.74 10.18 -12.52
C PRO A 198 5.13 10.70 -13.82
N ASP A 199 5.92 10.88 -14.87
CA ASP A 199 5.43 11.34 -16.16
C ASP A 199 4.60 10.26 -16.82
N LEU A 200 5.08 9.01 -16.77
CA LEU A 200 4.34 7.84 -17.25
C LEU A 200 3.04 7.60 -16.47
N LEU A 201 3.08 7.75 -15.16
CA LEU A 201 1.86 7.63 -14.33
C LEU A 201 0.81 8.67 -14.72
N LEU A 202 1.20 9.94 -14.87
CA LEU A 202 0.27 11.01 -15.24
C LEU A 202 -0.29 10.84 -16.64
N GLU A 203 0.55 10.45 -17.60
CA GLU A 203 0.12 10.24 -18.99
C GLU A 203 -0.89 9.08 -19.09
N ASN A 204 -0.57 7.95 -18.47
CA ASN A 204 -1.45 6.79 -18.44
C ASN A 204 -2.77 7.10 -17.72
N MET A 205 -2.70 7.81 -16.59
CA MET A 205 -3.90 8.23 -15.87
C MET A 205 -4.78 9.18 -16.69
N LYS A 206 -4.18 10.18 -17.38
CA LYS A 206 -4.91 11.08 -18.28
C LYS A 206 -5.58 10.29 -19.42
N THR A 207 -4.89 9.31 -19.96
CA THR A 207 -5.45 8.44 -21.01
C THR A 207 -6.65 7.65 -20.50
N LEU A 208 -6.56 7.09 -19.30
CA LEU A 208 -7.66 6.36 -18.68
C LEU A 208 -8.86 7.29 -18.37
N ILE A 209 -8.62 8.48 -17.84
CA ILE A 209 -9.68 9.45 -17.52
C ILE A 209 -10.46 9.89 -18.77
N LYS A 210 -9.80 9.98 -19.93
CA LYS A 210 -10.49 10.31 -21.19
C LYS A 210 -11.56 9.27 -21.59
N THR A 211 -11.51 8.08 -21.03
CA THR A 211 -12.54 7.05 -21.24
C THR A 211 -13.74 7.18 -20.31
N ALA A 212 -13.69 8.14 -19.36
CA ALA A 212 -14.78 8.36 -18.42
C ALA A 212 -16.04 8.89 -19.13
N GLY A 213 -17.19 8.44 -18.66
CA GLY A 213 -18.48 8.98 -19.08
C GLY A 213 -18.72 10.41 -18.56
N THR A 214 -19.85 10.99 -18.95
CA THR A 214 -20.26 12.35 -18.55
C THR A 214 -20.41 12.53 -17.03
N ASN A 215 -20.59 11.45 -16.30
CA ASN A 215 -20.65 11.41 -14.83
C ASN A 215 -19.28 11.15 -14.18
N PHE A 216 -18.21 11.24 -14.93
CA PHE A 216 -16.83 10.93 -14.52
C PHE A 216 -16.59 9.48 -14.09
N LEU A 217 -17.51 8.57 -14.34
CA LEU A 217 -17.29 7.15 -14.09
C LEU A 217 -16.59 6.53 -15.30
N ILE A 218 -15.57 5.77 -15.03
CA ILE A 218 -14.93 4.90 -16.02
C ILE A 218 -15.72 3.59 -16.00
N ILE A 219 -16.47 3.33 -17.04
CA ILE A 219 -17.38 2.19 -17.11
C ILE A 219 -16.68 1.02 -17.78
N ASP A 220 -16.51 -0.06 -17.04
CA ASP A 220 -16.18 -1.38 -17.61
C ASP A 220 -17.04 -2.51 -17.05
N GLY A 221 -18.21 -2.20 -16.63
CA GLY A 221 -19.27 -3.16 -16.34
C GLY A 221 -19.31 -3.71 -14.91
N HIS A 222 -18.24 -3.82 -14.13
CA HIS A 222 -18.29 -4.56 -12.86
C HIS A 222 -17.73 -3.85 -11.63
N HIS A 223 -16.69 -3.05 -11.74
CA HIS A 223 -15.96 -2.53 -10.59
C HIS A 223 -15.67 -1.03 -10.72
N CYS A 224 -16.59 -0.20 -10.24
CA CYS A 224 -16.41 1.26 -10.30
C CYS A 224 -15.69 1.86 -9.08
N THR A 225 -15.54 1.12 -7.99
CA THR A 225 -14.94 1.63 -6.75
C THR A 225 -13.42 1.83 -6.87
N GLU A 226 -12.73 0.94 -7.55
CA GLU A 226 -11.28 1.04 -7.77
C GLU A 226 -10.90 2.24 -8.64
N LYS A 227 -11.82 2.72 -9.45
CA LYS A 227 -11.63 3.85 -10.36
C LYS A 227 -11.69 5.21 -9.67
N THR A 228 -12.08 5.24 -8.41
CA THR A 228 -12.01 6.45 -7.57
C THR A 228 -10.60 6.73 -7.06
N ALA A 229 -9.67 5.81 -7.24
CA ALA A 229 -8.27 5.94 -6.78
C ALA A 229 -7.48 7.05 -7.51
N VAL A 230 -8.02 7.68 -8.56
CA VAL A 230 -7.39 8.82 -9.24
C VAL A 230 -7.04 9.94 -8.25
N ILE A 231 -7.97 10.30 -7.37
CA ILE A 231 -7.76 11.36 -6.37
C ILE A 231 -6.64 10.97 -5.41
N GLU A 232 -6.66 9.73 -4.92
CA GLU A 232 -5.61 9.23 -4.03
C GLU A 232 -4.26 9.14 -4.73
N THR A 233 -4.22 8.81 -6.02
CA THR A 233 -2.99 8.82 -6.82
C THR A 233 -2.38 10.21 -6.83
N VAL A 234 -3.14 11.23 -7.23
CA VAL A 234 -2.66 12.62 -7.28
C VAL A 234 -2.22 13.09 -5.90
N ASN A 235 -3.00 12.82 -4.86
CA ASN A 235 -2.63 13.15 -3.49
C ASN A 235 -1.31 12.46 -3.09
N SER A 236 -1.15 11.18 -3.37
CA SER A 236 0.08 10.42 -3.08
C SER A 236 1.29 10.87 -3.90
N MET A 237 1.08 11.39 -5.11
CA MET A 237 2.14 11.99 -5.91
C MET A 237 2.62 13.31 -5.31
N MET A 238 1.72 14.10 -4.70
CA MET A 238 2.01 15.42 -4.15
C MET A 238 2.40 15.41 -2.66
N LEU A 239 1.82 14.50 -1.86
CA LEU A 239 2.02 14.47 -0.41
C LEU A 239 2.00 13.04 0.11
N GLN A 240 3.03 12.66 0.84
CA GLN A 240 3.06 11.39 1.60
C GLN A 240 3.56 11.64 3.01
N THR A 241 3.04 10.87 3.96
CA THR A 241 3.58 10.83 5.32
C THR A 241 4.06 9.41 5.59
N VAL A 242 5.36 9.26 5.84
CA VAL A 242 6.01 7.98 6.11
C VAL A 242 6.78 8.08 7.41
N GLU A 243 6.43 7.24 8.39
CA GLU A 243 7.11 7.17 9.71
C GLU A 243 7.30 8.55 10.38
N GLY A 244 6.28 9.41 10.27
CA GLY A 244 6.29 10.74 10.86
C GLY A 244 6.98 11.82 10.02
N VAL A 245 7.55 11.48 8.87
CA VAL A 245 8.14 12.44 7.93
C VAL A 245 7.13 12.79 6.84
N ILE A 246 6.91 14.08 6.62
CA ILE A 246 6.06 14.60 5.53
C ILE A 246 6.92 14.84 4.29
N TYR A 247 6.60 14.16 3.21
CA TYR A 247 7.24 14.30 1.91
C TYR A 247 6.38 15.16 0.99
N LEU A 248 6.96 16.23 0.46
CA LEU A 248 6.32 17.13 -0.50
C LEU A 248 6.74 16.75 -1.93
N PHE A 249 5.78 16.56 -2.80
CA PHE A 249 5.97 16.18 -4.20
C PHE A 249 6.88 14.95 -4.40
N PRO A 250 6.71 13.87 -3.61
CA PRO A 250 7.65 12.74 -3.61
C PRO A 250 7.68 11.97 -4.94
N CYS A 251 6.62 12.05 -5.73
CA CYS A 251 6.49 11.38 -7.02
C CYS A 251 5.76 12.30 -8.02
N TRP A 252 6.25 13.53 -8.18
CA TRP A 252 5.66 14.51 -9.08
C TRP A 252 6.57 14.74 -10.30
N THR A 253 6.00 15.23 -11.40
CA THR A 253 6.72 15.61 -12.61
C THR A 253 7.46 16.93 -12.42
N GLN A 254 8.24 17.35 -13.42
CA GLN A 254 8.89 18.67 -13.41
C GLN A 254 7.96 19.83 -13.81
N THR A 255 6.65 19.62 -13.74
CA THR A 255 5.67 20.67 -14.04
C THR A 255 5.28 21.43 -12.78
N PRO A 256 5.08 22.76 -12.85
CA PRO A 256 4.58 23.51 -11.70
C PRO A 256 3.26 22.96 -11.20
N ALA A 257 3.13 22.90 -9.87
CA ALA A 257 1.92 22.43 -9.19
C ALA A 257 1.79 23.07 -7.82
N ALA A 258 0.58 23.09 -7.30
CA ALA A 258 0.31 23.55 -5.94
C ALA A 258 -0.83 22.73 -5.33
N PHE A 259 -0.82 22.62 -4.02
CA PHE A 259 -1.94 22.10 -3.27
C PHE A 259 -2.20 22.91 -2.02
N THR A 260 -3.45 22.91 -1.59
CA THR A 260 -3.88 23.66 -0.41
C THR A 260 -4.61 22.76 0.56
N ARG A 261 -4.10 22.72 1.81
CA ARG A 261 -4.70 22.01 2.94
C ARG A 261 -4.91 20.50 2.68
N LEU A 262 -3.99 19.84 1.96
CA LEU A 262 -3.99 18.39 1.93
C LEU A 262 -3.69 17.84 3.33
N ARG A 263 -4.39 16.77 3.68
CA ARG A 263 -4.28 16.15 4.99
C ARG A 263 -3.09 15.21 5.04
N ALA A 264 -2.21 15.44 6.01
CA ALA A 264 -1.10 14.55 6.37
C ALA A 264 -1.40 13.80 7.68
N LYS A 265 -0.74 12.66 7.90
CA LYS A 265 -0.85 11.91 9.15
C LYS A 265 -0.36 12.76 10.32
N GLY A 266 -0.94 12.54 11.51
CA GLY A 266 -0.72 13.39 12.69
C GLY A 266 -1.69 14.56 12.78
N ALA A 267 -2.77 14.55 11.99
CA ALA A 267 -3.79 15.62 11.93
C ALA A 267 -3.21 16.98 11.47
N PHE A 268 -2.30 16.93 10.51
CA PHE A 268 -1.76 18.13 9.87
C PHE A 268 -2.51 18.44 8.55
N LEU A 269 -2.65 19.74 8.27
CA LEU A 269 -3.07 20.25 6.98
C LEU A 269 -1.90 20.99 6.36
N VAL A 270 -1.49 20.56 5.17
CA VAL A 270 -0.29 21.03 4.50
C VAL A 270 -0.68 21.74 3.21
N SER A 271 -0.03 22.86 2.93
CA SER A 271 -0.09 23.56 1.64
C SER A 271 1.33 23.79 1.14
N ALA A 272 1.57 23.63 -0.13
CA ALA A 272 2.87 23.86 -0.76
C ALA A 272 2.72 24.17 -2.25
N ASP A 273 3.69 24.88 -2.79
CA ASP A 273 3.87 25.16 -4.22
C ASP A 273 5.13 24.44 -4.72
N TYR A 274 5.14 24.09 -5.99
CA TYR A 274 6.30 23.54 -6.69
C TYR A 274 6.41 24.25 -8.04
N ASP A 275 7.55 24.84 -8.32
CA ASP A 275 7.77 25.61 -9.56
C ASP A 275 8.34 24.77 -10.72
N GLY A 276 8.52 23.46 -10.53
CA GLY A 276 9.17 22.54 -11.44
C GLY A 276 10.60 22.15 -11.01
N THR A 277 11.17 22.84 -10.05
CA THR A 277 12.54 22.61 -9.53
C THR A 277 12.64 22.62 -8.01
N SER A 278 11.90 23.51 -7.38
CA SER A 278 11.94 23.73 -5.92
C SER A 278 10.56 23.82 -5.30
N VAL A 279 10.47 23.45 -4.02
CA VAL A 279 9.26 23.56 -3.21
C VAL A 279 9.26 24.92 -2.51
N GLY A 280 8.14 25.66 -2.62
CA GLY A 280 7.89 26.93 -1.96
C GLY A 280 6.54 26.95 -1.25
N GLY A 281 6.18 28.11 -0.70
CA GLY A 281 4.84 28.37 -0.15
C GLY A 281 4.40 27.45 1.00
N LEU A 282 5.33 26.72 1.66
CA LEU A 282 5.02 25.72 2.67
C LEU A 282 4.27 26.32 3.85
N LYS A 283 3.08 25.78 4.13
CA LYS A 283 2.27 26.08 5.33
C LYS A 283 1.80 24.77 5.93
N ILE A 284 2.04 24.60 7.23
CA ILE A 284 1.58 23.44 7.99
C ILE A 284 0.72 23.94 9.14
N PHE A 285 -0.51 23.42 9.20
CA PHE A 285 -1.45 23.70 10.28
C PHE A 285 -1.72 22.41 11.05
N SER A 286 -1.52 22.43 12.37
CA SER A 286 -1.84 21.30 13.25
C SER A 286 -3.23 21.45 13.83
N GLU A 287 -4.12 20.49 13.56
CA GLU A 287 -5.49 20.48 14.10
C GLU A 287 -5.55 20.03 15.57
N LYS A 288 -4.51 19.33 16.03
CA LYS A 288 -4.45 18.80 17.42
C LYS A 288 -3.46 19.53 18.31
N GLY A 289 -2.78 20.56 17.78
CA GLY A 289 -1.62 21.11 18.42
C GLY A 289 -0.45 20.11 18.39
N GLY A 290 0.74 20.60 18.54
CA GLY A 290 1.94 19.78 18.45
C GLY A 290 2.96 20.39 17.50
N ILE A 291 4.19 19.93 17.66
CA ILE A 291 5.33 20.33 16.83
C ILE A 291 5.34 19.42 15.59
N CYS A 292 5.50 20.02 14.42
CA CYS A 292 5.77 19.35 13.17
C CYS A 292 7.28 19.28 12.95
#